data_4e7a5be4d16784ee32f8b021b0cae047
#
_entry.id   4e7a5be4d16784ee32f8b021b0cae047
#
_cell.length_a   1.000
_cell.length_b   1.000
_cell.length_c   1.000
_cell.angle_alpha   90.00
_cell.angle_beta   90.00
_cell.angle_gamma   90.00
#
_symmetry.space_group_name_H-M   'P 1'
#
loop_
_entity.id
_entity.type
_entity.pdbx_description
1 polymer ?
#
loop_
_entity_poly.entity_id
_entity_poly.type
_entity_poly.pdbx_seq_one_letter_code
_entity_poly.pdbx_strand_id
1 'polypeptide(L)' 'MNIKVLGSGCKNCEALLKAVKEAVDSNNIEVDIEYITDMEKVMSYGVMSMPALVVNDKVVSAGTVLKAEEVKRFLV' A
#
# COMPACT_ATOMS: atom_id res chain seq x y z
N MET A 1 -6.17 -10.51 6.41
CA MET A 1 -5.51 -9.18 6.37
C MET A 1 -5.75 -8.54 5.02
N ASN A 2 -6.16 -7.29 5.00
CA ASN A 2 -6.35 -6.53 3.78
C ASN A 2 -5.28 -5.48 3.64
N ILE A 3 -4.68 -5.41 2.46
CA ILE A 3 -3.71 -4.37 2.12
C ILE A 3 -4.24 -3.61 0.92
N LYS A 4 -4.23 -2.29 1.02
CA LYS A 4 -4.64 -1.43 -0.08
C LYS A 4 -3.53 -0.44 -0.39
N VAL A 5 -3.23 -0.30 -1.68
CA VAL A 5 -2.29 0.71 -2.15
C VAL A 5 -3.10 1.78 -2.85
N LEU A 6 -3.01 2.99 -2.35
CA LEU A 6 -3.74 4.13 -2.90
C LEU A 6 -2.81 4.94 -3.79
N GLY A 7 -3.21 5.17 -5.02
CA GLY A 7 -2.36 5.90 -5.93
C GLY A 7 -3.08 6.30 -7.22
N SER A 8 -2.38 7.06 -8.05
CA SER A 8 -2.91 7.56 -9.31
C SER A 8 -2.30 6.88 -10.55
N GLY A 9 -1.64 5.74 -10.36
CA GLY A 9 -0.98 5.03 -11.44
C GLY A 9 0.41 5.56 -11.79
N CYS A 10 1.00 6.37 -10.92
CA CYS A 10 2.34 6.91 -11.13
C CYS A 10 3.42 5.84 -10.85
N LYS A 11 4.66 6.13 -11.28
CA LYS A 11 5.77 5.20 -11.06
C LYS A 11 5.99 4.87 -9.60
N ASN A 12 5.88 5.86 -8.72
CA ASN A 12 6.03 5.65 -7.29
C ASN A 12 4.92 4.77 -6.72
N CYS A 13 3.71 4.94 -7.24
CA CYS A 13 2.58 4.11 -6.83
C CYS A 13 2.78 2.66 -7.22
N GLU A 14 3.27 2.42 -8.43
CA GLU A 14 3.59 1.07 -8.91
C GLU A 14 4.75 0.46 -8.13
N ALA A 15 5.75 1.26 -7.78
CA ALA A 15 6.89 0.80 -7.01
C ALA A 15 6.46 0.34 -5.61
N LEU A 16 5.56 1.07 -4.98
CA LEU A 16 5.02 0.67 -3.67
C LEU A 16 4.20 -0.62 -3.79
N LEU A 17 3.38 -0.73 -4.82
CA LEU A 17 2.60 -1.95 -5.05
C LEU A 17 3.51 -3.16 -5.20
N LYS A 18 4.59 -3.01 -5.97
CA LYS A 18 5.57 -4.07 -6.16
C LYS A 18 6.24 -4.46 -4.85
N ALA A 19 6.61 -3.47 -4.04
CA ALA A 19 7.23 -3.72 -2.73
C ALA A 19 6.28 -4.50 -1.81
N VAL A 20 5.00 -4.16 -1.83
CA VAL A 20 3.98 -4.87 -1.05
C VAL A 20 3.88 -6.33 -1.49
N LYS A 21 3.83 -6.57 -2.80
CA LYS A 21 3.76 -7.92 -3.33
C LYS A 21 5.00 -8.75 -2.96
N GLU A 22 6.17 -8.15 -3.05
CA GLU A 22 7.42 -8.82 -2.66
C GLU A 22 7.44 -9.17 -1.18
N ALA A 23 7.00 -8.26 -0.33
CA ALA A 23 6.96 -8.48 1.11
C ALA A 23 6.01 -9.63 1.47
N VAL A 24 4.86 -9.68 0.83
CA VAL A 24 3.87 -10.74 1.04
C VAL A 24 4.41 -12.09 0.59
N ASP A 25 4.98 -12.15 -0.62
CA ASP A 25 5.53 -13.40 -1.17
C ASP A 25 6.71 -13.92 -0.34
N SER A 26 7.60 -13.03 0.07
CA SER A 26 8.79 -13.41 0.82
C SER A 26 8.48 -13.97 2.21
N ASN A 27 7.34 -13.59 2.75
CA ASN A 27 6.96 -14.00 4.11
C ASN A 27 5.81 -15.01 4.13
N ASN A 28 5.38 -15.50 2.97
CA ASN A 28 4.27 -16.45 2.83
C ASN A 28 3.01 -15.99 3.57
N ILE A 29 2.70 -14.72 3.47
CA ILE A 29 1.54 -14.13 4.13
C ILE A 29 0.36 -14.15 3.16
N GLU A 30 -0.77 -14.67 3.60
CA GLU A 30 -2.00 -14.61 2.81
C GLU A 30 -2.70 -13.30 3.08
N VAL A 31 -2.76 -12.44 2.07
CA VAL A 31 -3.42 -11.14 2.17
C VAL A 31 -4.13 -10.85 0.86
N ASP A 32 -5.17 -10.04 0.95
CA ASP A 32 -5.79 -9.46 -0.23
C ASP A 32 -5.15 -8.12 -0.50
N ILE A 33 -4.60 -7.94 -1.69
CA ILE A 33 -3.97 -6.69 -2.11
C ILE A 33 -4.86 -6.02 -3.13
N GLU A 34 -5.23 -4.79 -2.87
CA GLU A 34 -6.06 -4.00 -3.77
C GLU A 34 -5.34 -2.71 -4.11
N TYR A 35 -5.31 -2.37 -5.39
CA TYR A 35 -4.75 -1.11 -5.85
C TYR A 35 -5.90 -0.17 -6.20
N ILE A 36 -6.04 0.90 -5.43
CA ILE A 36 -7.15 1.84 -5.56
C ILE A 36 -6.65 3.11 -6.25
N THR A 37 -7.24 3.39 -7.41
CA THR A 37 -6.94 4.60 -8.17
C THR A 37 -8.10 5.59 -8.21
N ASP A 38 -9.25 5.21 -7.68
CA ASP A 38 -10.41 6.08 -7.60
C ASP A 38 -10.16 7.17 -6.56
N MET A 39 -10.07 8.41 -7.03
CA MET A 39 -9.74 9.55 -6.18
C MET A 39 -10.73 9.76 -5.05
N GLU A 40 -12.00 9.47 -5.27
CA GLU A 40 -13.01 9.59 -4.21
C GLU A 40 -12.72 8.64 -3.06
N LYS A 41 -12.36 7.40 -3.39
CA LYS A 41 -11.98 6.40 -2.39
C LYS A 41 -10.68 6.78 -1.69
N VAL A 42 -9.70 7.24 -2.46
CA VAL A 42 -8.42 7.68 -1.90
C VAL A 42 -8.65 8.80 -0.89
N MET A 43 -9.46 9.78 -1.25
CA MET A 43 -9.76 10.90 -0.35
C MET A 43 -10.55 10.48 0.87
N SER A 44 -11.37 9.44 0.76
CA SER A 44 -12.14 8.94 1.89
C SER A 44 -11.25 8.36 3.01
N TYR A 45 -10.04 7.96 2.69
CA TYR A 45 -9.07 7.52 3.69
C TYR A 45 -8.35 8.67 4.39
N GLY A 46 -8.60 9.91 3.94
CA GLY A 46 -7.99 11.09 4.54
C GLY A 46 -6.53 11.32 4.16
N VAL A 47 -6.04 10.65 3.11
CA VAL A 47 -4.66 10.83 2.66
C VAL A 47 -4.55 12.05 1.75
N MET A 48 -3.50 12.83 1.92
CA MET A 48 -3.23 14.02 1.12
C MET A 48 -2.06 13.82 0.17
N SER A 49 -1.31 12.75 0.34
CA SER A 49 -0.16 12.44 -0.49
C SER A 49 -0.23 11.00 -0.98
N MET A 50 0.24 10.76 -2.18
CA MET A 50 0.29 9.42 -2.77
C MET A 50 1.72 9.07 -3.17
N PRO A 51 2.09 7.79 -3.16
CA PRO A 51 1.27 6.64 -2.85
C PRO A 51 1.03 6.47 -1.35
N ALA A 52 -0.06 5.83 -0.98
CA ALA A 52 -0.37 5.55 0.42
C ALA A 52 -0.57 4.05 0.62
N LEU A 53 -0.19 3.57 1.78
CA LEU A 53 -0.35 2.16 2.15
C LEU A 53 -1.38 2.05 3.27
N VAL A 54 -2.38 1.21 3.05
CA VAL A 54 -3.43 0.93 4.03
C VAL A 54 -3.36 -0.53 4.41
N VAL A 55 -3.29 -0.81 5.70
CA VAL A 55 -3.30 -2.18 6.23
C VAL A 55 -4.47 -2.30 7.22
N ASN A 56 -5.39 -3.23 6.94
CA ASN A 56 -6.58 -3.45 7.77
C ASN A 56 -7.36 -2.15 8.02
N ASP A 57 -7.59 -1.40 6.95
CA ASP A 57 -8.33 -0.13 6.96
C ASP A 57 -7.65 1.00 7.73
N LYS A 58 -6.37 0.84 8.06
CA LYS A 58 -5.57 1.89 8.67
C LYS A 58 -4.51 2.38 7.69
N VAL A 59 -4.44 3.68 7.52
CA VAL A 59 -3.37 4.28 6.72
C VAL A 59 -2.08 4.25 7.54
N VAL A 60 -1.12 3.43 7.10
CA VAL A 60 0.15 3.27 7.81
C VAL A 60 1.27 4.09 7.19
N SER A 61 1.09 4.54 5.95
CA SER A 61 2.07 5.37 5.27
C SER A 61 1.38 6.18 4.18
N ALA A 62 1.83 7.40 3.95
CA ALA A 62 1.32 8.24 2.87
C ALA A 62 2.45 9.10 2.32
N GLY A 63 2.52 9.20 1.00
CA GLY A 63 3.50 10.01 0.32
C GLY A 63 4.91 9.43 0.27
N THR A 64 5.09 8.19 0.65
CA THR A 64 6.40 7.54 0.72
C THR A 64 6.37 6.21 -0.02
N VAL A 65 7.42 5.95 -0.80
CA VAL A 65 7.62 4.64 -1.42
C VAL A 65 8.42 3.79 -0.43
N LEU A 66 7.77 2.78 0.12
CA LEU A 66 8.39 1.87 1.07
C LEU A 66 9.08 0.73 0.33
N LYS A 67 10.19 0.26 0.89
CA LYS A 67 10.84 -0.95 0.42
C LYS A 67 10.13 -2.17 1.01
N ALA A 68 10.35 -3.34 0.41
CA ALA A 68 9.74 -4.58 0.90
C ALA A 68 10.01 -4.82 2.38
N GLU A 69 11.22 -4.51 2.85
CA GLU A 69 11.58 -4.66 4.26
C GLU A 69 10.76 -3.76 5.18
N GLU A 70 10.47 -2.56 4.72
CA GLU A 70 9.66 -1.61 5.49
C GLU A 70 8.20 -2.04 5.52
N VAL A 71 7.69 -2.52 4.39
CA VAL A 71 6.32 -3.04 4.31
C VAL A 71 6.16 -4.23 5.25
N LYS A 72 7.15 -5.10 5.30
CA LYS A 72 7.14 -6.27 6.19
C LYS A 72 6.87 -5.89 7.64
N ARG A 73 7.40 -4.77 8.09
CA ARG A 73 7.21 -4.30 9.48
C ARG A 73 5.75 -4.05 9.82
N PHE A 74 4.95 -3.70 8.82
CA PHE A 74 3.52 -3.48 9.02
C PHE A 74 2.70 -4.75 8.92
N LEU A 75 3.31 -5.83 8.43
CA LEU A 75 2.62 -7.10 8.20
C LEU A 75 2.81 -8.10 9.35
N VAL A 76 3.78 -7.89 10.18
CA VAL A 76 4.09 -8.79 11.31
C VAL A 76 3.88 -8.12 12.66
#